data_3cf4cda2ea0961696eeb823544a055f1
#
_entry.id   3cf4cda2ea0961696eeb823544a055f1
#
_cell.length_a   1.000
_cell.length_b   1.000
_cell.length_c   1.000
_cell.angle_alpha   90.00
_cell.angle_beta   90.00
_cell.angle_gamma   90.00
#
_symmetry.space_group_name_H-M   'P 1'
#
loop_
_entity.id
_entity.type
_entity.pdbx_description
1 polymer ?
#
loop_
_entity_poly.entity_id
_entity_poly.type
_entity_poly.pdbx_seq_one_letter_code
_entity_poly.pdbx_strand_id
1 'polypeptide(L)'
;MSEKPVHSRPRRLVDWINPTGARKVHSLIDKVYKRKNLEMAWERVKANRGSGGVDGQSLEAFAAQLDQQLDRLQSELKEEVYRPQPVRQVQIPKTGKPGEFRRLGIPTIYDRVCQQALLNRLEPIFEPIFDEANFGYRRGRSTKDAMRKVWTEIQGGREW
;
A
#
# COMPACT_ATOMS: atom_id res chain seq x y z
N MET A 1 21.41 4.94 -36.41
CA MET A 1 20.04 4.64 -35.92
C MET A 1 20.20 3.71 -34.74
N SER A 2 20.05 4.23 -33.52
CA SER A 2 20.20 3.45 -32.30
C SER A 2 18.82 2.93 -31.90
N GLU A 3 18.58 1.63 -32.00
CA GLU A 3 17.38 0.98 -31.53
C GLU A 3 17.32 1.11 -30.00
N LYS A 4 16.27 1.77 -29.51
CA LYS A 4 15.95 1.79 -28.07
C LYS A 4 15.59 0.37 -27.63
N PRO A 5 16.17 -0.14 -26.55
CA PRO A 5 15.79 -1.47 -26.04
C PRO A 5 14.31 -1.46 -25.69
N VAL A 6 13.53 -2.30 -26.36
CA VAL A 6 12.13 -2.58 -26.00
C VAL A 6 12.15 -3.31 -24.69
N HIS A 7 11.87 -2.61 -23.60
CA HIS A 7 11.62 -3.25 -22.31
C HIS A 7 10.33 -4.08 -22.43
N SER A 8 10.47 -5.36 -22.73
CA SER A 8 9.37 -6.30 -22.64
C SER A 8 8.96 -6.41 -21.18
N ARG A 9 7.85 -5.77 -20.81
CA ARG A 9 7.29 -5.90 -19.45
C ARG A 9 6.88 -7.34 -19.23
N PRO A 10 7.28 -7.95 -18.12
CA PRO A 10 6.81 -9.30 -17.77
C PRO A 10 5.27 -9.28 -17.71
N ARG A 11 4.65 -10.28 -18.34
CA ARG A 11 3.18 -10.34 -18.50
C ARG A 11 2.45 -10.86 -17.28
N ARG A 12 3.15 -11.46 -16.30
CA ARG A 12 2.58 -12.08 -15.11
C ARG A 12 3.33 -11.66 -13.85
N LEU A 13 2.62 -11.52 -12.75
CA LEU A 13 3.21 -11.21 -11.45
C LEU A 13 4.31 -12.21 -11.05
N VAL A 14 4.13 -13.50 -11.43
CA VAL A 14 5.10 -14.55 -11.17
C VAL A 14 6.45 -14.28 -11.85
N ASP A 15 6.45 -13.68 -13.02
CA ASP A 15 7.69 -13.37 -13.78
C ASP A 15 8.50 -12.27 -13.09
N TRP A 16 7.84 -11.39 -12.33
CA TRP A 16 8.48 -10.38 -11.50
C TRP A 16 9.04 -10.94 -10.19
N ILE A 17 8.28 -11.84 -9.55
CA ILE A 17 8.64 -12.41 -8.25
C ILE A 17 9.74 -13.46 -8.40
N ASN A 18 9.77 -14.16 -9.53
CA ASN A 18 10.66 -15.28 -9.78
C ASN A 18 11.15 -15.33 -11.25
N PRO A 19 11.92 -14.31 -11.69
CA PRO A 19 12.31 -14.16 -13.08
C PRO A 19 13.14 -15.35 -13.61
N THR A 20 13.81 -16.08 -12.73
CA THR A 20 14.64 -17.25 -13.10
C THR A 20 13.92 -18.59 -13.03
N GLY A 21 12.66 -18.61 -12.54
CA GLY A 21 11.93 -19.86 -12.28
C GLY A 21 12.51 -20.74 -11.16
N ALA A 22 13.59 -20.30 -10.51
CA ALA A 22 14.36 -21.10 -9.55
C ALA A 22 13.64 -21.33 -8.20
N ARG A 23 12.59 -20.57 -7.90
CA ARG A 23 11.82 -20.71 -6.66
C ARG A 23 10.39 -21.14 -6.97
N LYS A 24 9.87 -22.13 -6.23
CA LYS A 24 8.43 -22.42 -6.24
C LYS A 24 7.69 -21.21 -5.68
N VAL A 25 6.97 -20.47 -6.53
CA VAL A 25 6.10 -19.40 -6.08
C VAL A 25 4.84 -20.04 -5.53
N HIS A 26 4.78 -20.18 -4.23
CA HIS A 26 3.54 -20.53 -3.53
C HIS A 26 2.59 -19.33 -3.56
N SER A 27 1.29 -19.58 -3.42
CA SER A 27 0.27 -18.52 -3.35
C SER A 27 0.72 -17.39 -2.41
N LEU A 28 0.66 -16.14 -2.90
CA LEU A 28 1.02 -14.98 -2.08
C LEU A 28 -0.03 -14.72 -1.00
N ILE A 29 -1.28 -15.05 -1.30
CA ILE A 29 -2.40 -14.85 -0.38
C ILE A 29 -2.21 -15.64 0.92
N ASP A 30 -1.64 -16.84 0.86
CA ASP A 30 -1.33 -17.66 2.05
C ASP A 30 -0.41 -16.92 3.04
N LYS A 31 0.47 -16.06 2.53
CA LYS A 31 1.37 -15.26 3.36
C LYS A 31 0.68 -14.02 3.90
N VAL A 32 -0.34 -13.49 3.19
CA VAL A 32 -1.11 -12.33 3.62
C VAL A 32 -1.93 -12.65 4.86
N TYR A 33 -2.74 -13.72 4.83
CA TYR A 33 -3.62 -14.07 5.94
C TYR A 33 -2.94 -14.83 7.09
N LYS A 34 -1.62 -15.07 7.05
CA LYS A 34 -0.91 -15.63 8.22
C LYS A 34 -1.12 -14.77 9.46
N ARG A 35 -1.53 -15.40 10.59
CA ARG A 35 -1.80 -14.71 11.85
C ARG A 35 -0.72 -13.70 12.22
N LYS A 36 0.54 -14.10 12.21
CA LYS A 36 1.67 -13.21 12.49
C LYS A 36 1.72 -11.97 11.58
N ASN A 37 1.33 -12.10 10.31
CA ASN A 37 1.28 -10.95 9.41
C ASN A 37 0.13 -10.00 9.72
N LEU A 38 -1.02 -10.54 10.11
CA LEU A 38 -2.18 -9.75 10.54
C LEU A 38 -1.88 -8.98 11.83
N GLU A 39 -1.21 -9.61 12.78
CA GLU A 39 -0.74 -8.97 14.03
C GLU A 39 0.24 -7.82 13.73
N MET A 40 1.23 -8.04 12.86
CA MET A 40 2.14 -6.98 12.41
C MET A 40 1.40 -5.84 11.70
N ALA A 41 0.38 -6.17 10.91
CA ALA A 41 -0.45 -5.17 10.24
C ALA A 41 -1.26 -4.35 11.24
N TRP A 42 -1.84 -4.99 12.24
CA TRP A 42 -2.53 -4.32 13.34
C TRP A 42 -1.63 -3.34 14.08
N GLU A 43 -0.42 -3.75 14.48
CA GLU A 43 0.51 -2.85 15.18
C GLU A 43 0.83 -1.58 14.38
N ARG A 44 0.98 -1.70 13.07
CA ARG A 44 1.19 -0.54 12.19
C ARG A 44 -0.05 0.35 12.10
N VAL A 45 -1.25 -0.24 11.97
CA VAL A 45 -2.52 0.51 11.93
C VAL A 45 -2.75 1.24 13.24
N LYS A 46 -2.49 0.58 14.38
CA LYS A 46 -2.57 1.16 15.72
C LYS A 46 -1.61 2.34 15.91
N ALA A 47 -0.36 2.19 15.46
CA ALA A 47 0.65 3.23 15.55
C ALA A 47 0.28 4.50 14.76
N ASN A 48 -0.46 4.37 13.66
CA ASN A 48 -0.91 5.49 12.83
C ASN A 48 -2.05 6.32 13.45
N ARG A 49 -2.65 5.87 14.55
CA ARG A 49 -3.67 6.60 15.34
C ARG A 49 -4.81 7.22 14.52
N GLY A 50 -5.22 6.59 13.44
CA GLY A 50 -6.27 7.11 12.56
C GLY A 50 -7.67 6.94 13.14
N SER A 51 -8.60 7.81 12.76
CA SER A 51 -10.01 7.74 13.16
C SER A 51 -10.73 6.50 12.59
N GLY A 52 -11.85 6.11 13.19
CA GLY A 52 -12.71 5.02 12.71
C GLY A 52 -13.32 5.29 11.32
N GLY A 53 -13.71 4.23 10.63
CA GLY A 53 -14.37 4.27 9.34
C GLY A 53 -15.87 4.58 9.42
N VAL A 54 -16.63 4.02 8.48
CA VAL A 54 -18.09 4.15 8.41
C VAL A 54 -18.80 3.44 9.56
N ASP A 55 -18.15 2.40 10.12
CA ASP A 55 -18.62 1.61 11.26
C ASP A 55 -18.49 2.33 12.62
N GLY A 56 -17.79 3.46 12.65
CA GLY A 56 -17.53 4.22 13.87
C GLY A 56 -16.63 3.52 14.88
N GLN A 57 -16.09 2.33 14.58
CA GLN A 57 -15.24 1.57 15.49
C GLN A 57 -13.95 2.33 15.80
N SER A 58 -13.61 2.49 17.10
CA SER A 58 -12.34 3.06 17.54
C SER A 58 -11.22 2.01 17.57
N LEU A 59 -9.96 2.48 17.65
CA LEU A 59 -8.80 1.57 17.81
C LEU A 59 -8.87 0.79 19.12
N GLU A 60 -9.38 1.40 20.18
CA GLU A 60 -9.55 0.78 21.49
C GLU A 60 -10.63 -0.32 21.43
N ALA A 61 -11.76 -0.04 20.78
CA ALA A 61 -12.84 -1.03 20.60
C ALA A 61 -12.38 -2.20 19.74
N PHE A 62 -11.59 -1.94 18.68
CA PHE A 62 -10.98 -2.99 17.87
C PHE A 62 -9.98 -3.83 18.69
N ALA A 63 -9.12 -3.18 19.48
CA ALA A 63 -8.13 -3.84 20.33
C ALA A 63 -8.77 -4.74 21.39
N ALA A 64 -9.91 -4.34 21.96
CA ALA A 64 -10.65 -5.15 22.94
C ALA A 64 -11.14 -6.49 22.38
N GLN A 65 -11.30 -6.60 21.07
CA GLN A 65 -11.75 -7.81 20.35
C GLN A 65 -10.72 -8.30 19.34
N LEU A 66 -9.44 -7.98 19.55
CA LEU A 66 -8.37 -8.16 18.55
C LEU A 66 -8.32 -9.58 17.99
N ASP A 67 -8.27 -10.58 18.85
CA ASP A 67 -8.16 -11.99 18.44
C ASP A 67 -9.33 -12.40 17.55
N GLN A 68 -10.56 -12.07 17.99
CA GLN A 68 -11.76 -12.36 17.21
C GLN A 68 -11.75 -11.67 15.84
N GLN A 69 -11.34 -10.40 15.78
CA GLN A 69 -11.27 -9.63 14.53
C GLN A 69 -10.22 -10.20 13.58
N LEU A 70 -9.05 -10.58 14.09
CA LEU A 70 -7.99 -11.16 13.27
C LEU A 70 -8.30 -12.58 12.81
N ASP A 71 -8.93 -13.41 13.65
CA ASP A 71 -9.37 -14.76 13.28
C ASP A 71 -10.45 -14.70 12.19
N ARG A 72 -11.40 -13.78 12.33
CA ARG A 72 -12.41 -13.51 11.32
C ARG A 72 -11.77 -13.10 9.99
N LEU A 73 -10.85 -12.13 9.99
CA LEU A 73 -10.16 -11.66 8.80
C LEU A 73 -9.35 -12.78 8.14
N GLN A 74 -8.69 -13.61 8.95
CA GLN A 74 -7.95 -14.76 8.46
C GLN A 74 -8.87 -15.75 7.72
N SER A 75 -10.00 -16.10 8.31
CA SER A 75 -10.98 -17.01 7.72
C SER A 75 -11.59 -16.43 6.44
N GLU A 76 -12.03 -15.17 6.47
CA GLU A 76 -12.60 -14.50 5.30
C GLU A 76 -11.61 -14.42 4.12
N LEU A 77 -10.34 -14.15 4.39
CA LEU A 77 -9.30 -14.13 3.34
C LEU A 77 -8.94 -15.52 2.82
N LYS A 78 -8.93 -16.52 3.69
CA LYS A 78 -8.65 -17.92 3.34
C LYS A 78 -9.78 -18.51 2.50
N GLU A 79 -11.02 -18.18 2.80
CA GLU A 79 -12.24 -18.66 2.13
C GLU A 79 -12.63 -17.79 0.92
N GLU A 80 -11.85 -16.72 0.62
CA GLU A 80 -12.08 -15.79 -0.49
C GLU A 80 -13.43 -15.05 -0.42
N VAL A 81 -14.00 -14.93 0.78
CA VAL A 81 -15.30 -14.27 1.02
C VAL A 81 -15.16 -12.85 1.57
N TYR A 82 -13.94 -12.38 1.85
CA TYR A 82 -13.70 -11.01 2.32
C TYR A 82 -14.31 -9.98 1.37
N ARG A 83 -15.01 -9.00 1.94
CA ARG A 83 -15.57 -7.84 1.22
C ARG A 83 -15.25 -6.56 1.98
N PRO A 84 -14.58 -5.58 1.36
CA PRO A 84 -14.29 -4.32 2.01
C PRO A 84 -15.57 -3.53 2.28
N GLN A 85 -15.58 -2.81 3.39
CA GLN A 85 -16.68 -1.91 3.76
C GLN A 85 -16.61 -0.60 2.97
N PRO A 86 -17.74 0.13 2.83
CA PRO A 86 -17.72 1.49 2.30
C PRO A 86 -16.78 2.40 3.11
N VAL A 87 -16.16 3.36 2.45
CA VAL A 87 -15.31 4.35 3.14
C VAL A 87 -16.14 5.50 3.68
N ARG A 88 -15.79 6.00 4.88
CA ARG A 88 -16.35 7.24 5.43
C ARG A 88 -15.73 8.42 4.73
N GLN A 89 -16.53 9.22 4.04
CA GLN A 89 -16.05 10.42 3.35
C GLN A 89 -15.94 11.60 4.31
N VAL A 90 -14.80 12.27 4.31
CA VAL A 90 -14.54 13.51 5.06
C VAL A 90 -14.04 14.57 4.08
N GLN A 91 -14.49 15.81 4.27
CA GLN A 91 -14.01 16.97 3.51
C GLN A 91 -12.86 17.64 4.26
N ILE A 92 -11.73 17.84 3.59
CA ILE A 92 -10.55 18.50 4.15
C ILE A 92 -10.34 19.81 3.38
N PRO A 93 -10.23 20.96 4.05
CA PRO A 93 -9.91 22.23 3.38
C PRO A 93 -8.58 22.15 2.61
N LYS A 94 -8.53 22.69 1.42
CA LYS A 94 -7.28 22.81 0.66
C LYS A 94 -6.43 23.95 1.20
N THR A 95 -5.16 23.69 1.44
CA THR A 95 -4.20 24.72 1.87
C THR A 95 -4.06 25.80 0.79
N GLY A 96 -4.17 27.08 1.18
CA GLY A 96 -4.02 28.22 0.27
C GLY A 96 -5.20 28.49 -0.68
N LYS A 97 -6.33 27.78 -0.52
CA LYS A 97 -7.54 27.95 -1.34
C LYS A 97 -8.78 28.01 -0.46
N PRO A 98 -9.14 29.18 0.08
CA PRO A 98 -10.33 29.35 0.91
C PRO A 98 -11.59 28.90 0.17
N GLY A 99 -12.45 28.13 0.85
CA GLY A 99 -13.70 27.60 0.27
C GLY A 99 -13.56 26.35 -0.59
N GLU A 100 -12.35 25.89 -0.94
CA GLU A 100 -12.15 24.64 -1.64
C GLU A 100 -11.86 23.48 -0.66
N PHE A 101 -12.46 22.31 -0.93
CA PHE A 101 -12.29 21.10 -0.13
C PHE A 101 -11.79 19.93 -1.02
N ARG A 102 -11.04 19.05 -0.41
CA ARG A 102 -10.73 17.71 -0.99
C ARG A 102 -11.50 16.64 -0.23
N ARG A 103 -11.94 15.61 -0.93
CA ARG A 103 -12.59 14.46 -0.32
C ARG A 103 -11.54 13.46 0.13
N LEU A 104 -11.63 13.01 1.37
CA LEU A 104 -10.82 11.93 1.93
C LEU A 104 -11.75 10.75 2.26
N GLY A 105 -11.45 9.56 1.74
CA GLY A 105 -12.10 8.33 2.13
C GLY A 105 -11.34 7.67 3.28
N ILE A 106 -12.02 7.39 4.39
CA ILE A 106 -11.46 6.72 5.56
C ILE A 106 -12.04 5.31 5.62
N PRO A 107 -11.24 4.25 5.34
CA PRO A 107 -11.66 2.86 5.49
C PRO A 107 -11.88 2.50 6.96
N THR A 108 -12.60 1.41 7.23
CA THR A 108 -12.71 0.83 8.56
C THR A 108 -11.34 0.38 9.08
N ILE A 109 -11.22 0.20 10.40
CA ILE A 109 -9.99 -0.33 10.99
C ILE A 109 -9.71 -1.74 10.46
N TYR A 110 -10.75 -2.54 10.33
CA TYR A 110 -10.70 -3.89 9.77
C TYR A 110 -10.10 -3.91 8.36
N ASP A 111 -10.59 -3.05 7.48
CA ASP A 111 -10.08 -2.93 6.11
C ASP A 111 -8.65 -2.40 6.07
N ARG A 112 -8.30 -1.46 6.97
CA ARG A 112 -6.91 -0.96 7.08
C ARG A 112 -5.93 -2.05 7.51
N VAL A 113 -6.34 -2.97 8.39
CA VAL A 113 -5.52 -4.13 8.76
C VAL A 113 -5.32 -5.05 7.55
N CYS A 114 -6.38 -5.32 6.80
CA CYS A 114 -6.28 -6.10 5.56
C CYS A 114 -5.33 -5.44 4.54
N GLN A 115 -5.50 -4.15 4.27
CA GLN A 115 -4.64 -3.38 3.36
C GLN A 115 -3.18 -3.38 3.82
N GLN A 116 -2.94 -3.21 5.12
CA GLN A 116 -1.58 -3.25 5.67
C GLN A 116 -0.96 -4.64 5.59
N ALA A 117 -1.75 -5.70 5.77
CA ALA A 117 -1.29 -7.08 5.63
C ALA A 117 -0.88 -7.39 4.17
N LEU A 118 -1.62 -6.87 3.20
CA LEU A 118 -1.25 -6.92 1.78
C LEU A 118 0.04 -6.14 1.53
N LEU A 119 0.13 -4.90 1.99
CA LEU A 119 1.30 -4.05 1.83
C LEU A 119 2.57 -4.70 2.39
N ASN A 120 2.51 -5.32 3.56
CA ASN A 120 3.63 -6.02 4.17
C ASN A 120 4.23 -7.11 3.27
N ARG A 121 3.45 -7.67 2.34
CA ARG A 121 3.89 -8.74 1.42
C ARG A 121 4.22 -8.24 0.03
N LEU A 122 3.56 -7.18 -0.42
CA LEU A 122 3.78 -6.60 -1.75
C LEU A 122 4.98 -5.63 -1.78
N GLU A 123 5.13 -4.81 -0.74
CA GLU A 123 6.20 -3.80 -0.65
C GLU A 123 7.61 -4.42 -0.89
N PRO A 124 8.01 -5.52 -0.24
CA PRO A 124 9.33 -6.12 -0.47
C PRO A 124 9.54 -6.68 -1.89
N ILE A 125 8.46 -6.97 -2.61
CA ILE A 125 8.49 -7.50 -3.97
C ILE A 125 8.65 -6.36 -4.98
N PHE A 126 7.87 -5.29 -4.80
CA PHE A 126 7.80 -4.21 -5.77
C PHE A 126 8.82 -3.10 -5.54
N GLU A 127 9.21 -2.84 -4.28
CA GLU A 127 10.15 -1.76 -3.96
C GLU A 127 11.49 -1.86 -4.72
N PRO A 128 12.10 -3.06 -4.87
CA PRO A 128 13.37 -3.18 -5.60
C PRO A 128 13.27 -2.98 -7.12
N ILE A 129 12.05 -3.07 -7.68
CA ILE A 129 11.84 -2.97 -9.14
C ILE A 129 11.26 -1.63 -9.58
N PHE A 130 10.94 -0.75 -8.64
CA PHE A 130 10.52 0.60 -8.98
C PHE A 130 11.67 1.41 -9.57
N ASP A 131 11.38 2.16 -10.62
CA ASP A 131 12.32 3.11 -11.21
C ASP A 131 12.84 4.12 -10.18
N GLU A 132 14.08 4.55 -10.33
CA GLU A 132 14.71 5.53 -9.43
C GLU A 132 14.01 6.90 -9.48
N ALA A 133 13.36 7.23 -10.59
CA ALA A 133 12.56 8.44 -10.74
C ALA A 133 11.16 8.35 -10.11
N ASN A 134 10.77 7.19 -9.59
CA ASN A 134 9.53 7.03 -8.86
C ASN A 134 9.74 7.45 -7.39
N PHE A 135 9.15 8.58 -7.01
CA PHE A 135 9.22 9.15 -5.66
C PHE A 135 7.92 9.00 -4.87
N GLY A 136 6.79 8.76 -5.55
CA GLY A 136 5.47 8.73 -4.94
C GLY A 136 5.25 7.52 -4.04
N TYR A 137 4.80 7.76 -2.81
CA TYR A 137 4.41 6.72 -1.82
C TYR A 137 5.52 5.71 -1.47
N ARG A 138 6.78 6.08 -1.63
CA ARG A 138 7.94 5.24 -1.27
C ARG A 138 8.60 5.73 0.01
N ARG A 139 9.02 4.80 0.86
CA ARG A 139 9.74 5.12 2.10
C ARG A 139 11.10 5.73 1.80
N GLY A 140 11.45 6.74 2.61
CA GLY A 140 12.73 7.45 2.46
C GLY A 140 12.82 8.32 1.22
N ARG A 141 11.73 8.48 0.45
CA ARG A 141 11.64 9.38 -0.70
C ARG A 141 10.63 10.50 -0.45
N SER A 142 10.96 11.70 -0.87
CA SER A 142 10.15 12.89 -0.66
C SER A 142 9.94 13.70 -1.93
N THR A 143 8.98 14.63 -1.90
CA THR A 143 8.80 15.63 -2.98
C THR A 143 10.05 16.48 -3.16
N LYS A 144 10.80 16.74 -2.10
CA LYS A 144 12.09 17.43 -2.16
C LYS A 144 13.11 16.69 -3.02
N ASP A 145 13.18 15.37 -2.89
CA ASP A 145 14.11 14.54 -3.68
C ASP A 145 13.68 14.49 -5.14
N ALA A 146 12.37 14.44 -5.40
CA ALA A 146 11.83 14.55 -6.75
C ALA A 146 12.23 15.88 -7.40
N MET A 147 12.01 16.99 -6.70
CA MET A 147 12.38 18.32 -7.20
C MET A 147 13.89 18.47 -7.42
N ARG A 148 14.70 17.92 -6.51
CA ARG A 148 16.17 17.92 -6.66
C ARG A 148 16.60 17.13 -7.91
N LYS A 149 15.97 15.97 -8.16
CA LYS A 149 16.28 15.20 -9.38
C LYS A 149 15.92 15.98 -10.65
N VAL A 150 14.72 16.58 -10.71
CA VAL A 150 14.31 17.43 -11.84
C VAL A 150 15.32 18.56 -12.07
N TRP A 151 15.71 19.26 -10.99
CA TRP A 151 16.71 20.34 -11.07
C TRP A 151 18.05 19.88 -11.63
N THR A 152 18.55 18.72 -11.17
CA THR A 152 19.81 18.14 -11.66
C THR A 152 19.74 17.78 -13.14
N GLU A 153 18.63 17.22 -13.60
CA GLU A 153 18.43 16.86 -15.02
C GLU A 153 18.38 18.11 -15.93
N ILE A 154 17.73 19.20 -15.48
CA ILE A 154 17.68 20.47 -16.21
C ILE A 154 19.10 21.08 -16.31
N GLN A 155 19.87 21.09 -15.22
CA GLN A 155 21.26 21.60 -15.24
C GLN A 155 22.18 20.74 -16.10
N GLY A 156 21.88 19.44 -16.25
CA GLY A 156 22.61 18.53 -17.13
C GLY A 156 22.32 18.70 -18.62
N GLY A 157 21.51 19.72 -19.01
CA GLY A 157 21.23 20.06 -20.41
C GLY A 157 20.22 19.14 -21.08
N ARG A 158 19.40 18.40 -20.35
CA ARG A 158 18.27 17.67 -20.93
C ARG A 158 17.15 18.63 -21.27
N GLU A 159 16.88 18.77 -22.55
CA GLU A 159 15.70 19.45 -23.07
C GLU A 159 14.50 18.49 -23.08
N TRP A 160 13.31 19.04 -22.85
CA TRP A 160 12.03 18.31 -22.80
C TRP A 160 11.34 18.28 -24.15
#